data_7ca41b17a14a2dec9208cfc229eb5c82
#
_entry.id   7ca41b17a14a2dec9208cfc229eb5c82
#
_cell.length_a   1.000
_cell.length_b   1.000
_cell.length_c   1.000
_cell.angle_alpha   90.00
_cell.angle_beta   90.00
_cell.angle_gamma   90.00
#
_symmetry.space_group_name_H-M   'P 1'
#
loop_
_entity.id
_entity.type
_entity.pdbx_description
1 polymer ?
#
loop_
_entity_poly.entity_id
_entity_poly.type
_entity_poly.pdbx_seq_one_letter_code
_entity_poly.pdbx_strand_id
1 'polypeptide(L)'
;MKSIMKTVIAIFIVVMTMTGCSTHQYDPALDKQITDFQVKADRQFVAWTAQAMTDNTQPASPVVTCHAAPVVAGQPLLLISPLSEPDSAFFNSAETDLALIESRTKILNNNPAIEQQMFGLRNIFYQIKYKRQHCSQQDSPAYITLQRKQVAVIMQSMLTYELVLKNGTEAVNK
;
A
#
# COMPACT_ATOMS: atom_id res chain seq x y z
N MET A 1 -25.62 38.13 -37.05
CA MET A 1 -26.05 37.01 -36.16
C MET A 1 -25.54 35.63 -36.61
N LYS A 2 -25.62 35.23 -37.90
CA LYS A 2 -25.14 33.92 -38.38
C LYS A 2 -23.62 33.67 -38.17
N SER A 3 -22.78 34.71 -38.22
CA SER A 3 -21.32 34.57 -38.04
C SER A 3 -20.95 34.30 -36.58
N ILE A 4 -21.56 34.97 -35.62
CA ILE A 4 -21.32 34.82 -34.19
C ILE A 4 -21.72 33.42 -33.74
N MET A 5 -22.82 32.88 -34.23
CA MET A 5 -23.31 31.55 -33.90
C MET A 5 -22.32 30.44 -34.37
N LYS A 6 -21.70 30.60 -35.54
CA LYS A 6 -20.68 29.68 -36.04
C LYS A 6 -19.42 29.69 -35.19
N THR A 7 -18.99 30.86 -34.72
CA THR A 7 -17.80 30.99 -33.84
C THR A 7 -18.05 30.39 -32.48
N VAL A 8 -19.24 30.58 -31.89
CA VAL A 8 -19.61 29.98 -30.60
C VAL A 8 -19.65 28.44 -30.68
N ILE A 9 -20.23 27.89 -31.76
CA ILE A 9 -20.27 26.43 -31.96
C ILE A 9 -18.85 25.86 -32.14
N ALA A 10 -17.97 26.54 -32.88
CA ALA A 10 -16.59 26.09 -33.06
C ALA A 10 -15.79 26.07 -31.73
N ILE A 11 -15.98 27.09 -30.88
CA ILE A 11 -15.35 27.14 -29.55
C ILE A 11 -15.89 26.02 -28.66
N PHE A 12 -17.18 25.73 -28.70
CA PHE A 12 -17.80 24.67 -27.90
C PHE A 12 -17.29 23.28 -28.28
N ILE A 13 -17.06 23.03 -29.58
CA ILE A 13 -16.50 21.78 -30.08
C ILE A 13 -15.04 21.60 -29.60
N VAL A 14 -14.23 22.67 -29.65
CA VAL A 14 -12.84 22.64 -29.20
C VAL A 14 -12.74 22.42 -27.68
N VAL A 15 -13.64 22.99 -26.89
CA VAL A 15 -13.67 22.76 -25.43
C VAL A 15 -14.10 21.33 -25.09
N MET A 16 -15.04 20.74 -25.83
CA MET A 16 -15.49 19.37 -25.63
C MET A 16 -14.41 18.32 -25.99
N THR A 17 -13.48 18.62 -26.88
CA THR A 17 -12.38 17.69 -27.23
C THR A 17 -11.22 17.73 -26.22
N MET A 18 -11.19 18.71 -25.32
CA MET A 18 -10.17 18.84 -24.27
C MET A 18 -10.55 18.11 -22.97
N THR A 19 -11.75 17.54 -22.85
CA THR A 19 -12.05 16.58 -21.78
C THR A 19 -11.32 15.27 -22.09
N GLY A 20 -9.98 15.33 -21.99
CA GLY A 20 -9.15 14.14 -22.09
C GLY A 20 -9.62 13.15 -21.05
N CYS A 21 -10.15 12.01 -21.49
CA CYS A 21 -10.19 10.83 -20.65
C CYS A 21 -8.79 10.72 -20.03
N SER A 22 -8.69 10.80 -18.71
CA SER A 22 -7.48 10.41 -18.01
C SER A 22 -7.34 8.91 -18.26
N THR A 23 -6.64 8.55 -19.34
CA THR A 23 -6.33 7.18 -19.63
C THR A 23 -5.39 6.73 -18.53
N HIS A 24 -5.88 5.85 -17.66
CA HIS A 24 -5.03 5.18 -16.70
C HIS A 24 -3.88 4.53 -17.48
N GLN A 25 -2.67 4.97 -17.22
CA GLN A 25 -1.50 4.53 -17.97
C GLN A 25 -0.68 3.56 -17.11
N TYR A 26 -0.26 2.45 -17.71
CA TYR A 26 0.69 1.54 -17.08
C TYR A 26 2.02 2.23 -16.76
N ASP A 27 2.50 2.08 -15.52
CA ASP A 27 3.81 2.56 -15.08
C ASP A 27 4.71 1.40 -14.67
N PRO A 28 5.73 1.05 -15.49
CA PRO A 28 6.66 -0.02 -15.17
C PRO A 28 7.49 0.25 -13.89
N ALA A 29 7.65 1.52 -13.50
CA ALA A 29 8.36 1.84 -12.28
C ALA A 29 7.48 1.63 -11.05
N LEU A 30 6.16 1.86 -11.16
CA LEU A 30 5.20 1.53 -10.11
C LEU A 30 5.10 0.01 -9.92
N ASP A 31 4.97 -0.75 -11.01
CA ASP A 31 4.96 -2.22 -11.00
C ASP A 31 6.21 -2.78 -10.28
N LYS A 32 7.38 -2.27 -10.64
CA LYS A 32 8.64 -2.64 -9.97
C LYS A 32 8.65 -2.28 -8.49
N GLN A 33 8.20 -1.09 -8.11
CA GLN A 33 8.16 -0.66 -6.70
C GLN A 33 7.24 -1.53 -5.87
N ILE A 34 6.06 -1.87 -6.40
CA ILE A 34 5.11 -2.78 -5.74
C ILE A 34 5.76 -4.15 -5.53
N THR A 35 6.40 -4.70 -6.56
CA THR A 35 7.08 -5.99 -6.49
C THR A 35 8.24 -5.99 -5.49
N ASP A 36 9.10 -4.99 -5.53
CA ASP A 36 10.25 -4.86 -4.61
C ASP A 36 9.78 -4.75 -3.16
N PHE A 37 8.72 -3.97 -2.91
CA PHE A 37 8.14 -3.83 -1.59
C PHE A 37 7.50 -5.15 -1.11
N GLN A 38 6.81 -5.88 -1.98
CA GLN A 38 6.24 -7.19 -1.66
C GLN A 38 7.33 -8.17 -1.20
N VAL A 39 8.44 -8.26 -1.94
CA VAL A 39 9.56 -9.12 -1.59
C VAL A 39 10.19 -8.71 -0.25
N LYS A 40 10.36 -7.41 -0.02
CA LYS A 40 10.89 -6.87 1.24
C LYS A 40 9.98 -7.23 2.41
N ALA A 41 8.68 -6.97 2.30
CA ALA A 41 7.69 -7.28 3.32
C ALA A 41 7.64 -8.79 3.61
N ASP A 42 7.63 -9.61 2.57
CA ASP A 42 7.59 -11.06 2.71
C ASP A 42 8.79 -11.61 3.49
N ARG A 43 10.00 -11.14 3.21
CA ARG A 43 11.21 -11.49 3.95
C ARG A 43 11.11 -11.11 5.42
N GLN A 44 10.56 -9.95 5.72
CA GLN A 44 10.38 -9.50 7.10
C GLN A 44 9.35 -10.34 7.85
N PHE A 45 8.23 -10.70 7.21
CA PHE A 45 7.24 -11.59 7.80
C PHE A 45 7.82 -12.98 8.09
N VAL A 46 8.68 -13.51 7.22
CA VAL A 46 9.40 -14.78 7.48
C VAL A 46 10.31 -14.65 8.71
N ALA A 47 11.07 -13.57 8.82
CA ALA A 47 11.94 -13.32 9.98
C ALA A 47 11.13 -13.22 11.28
N TRP A 48 10.02 -12.47 11.28
CA TRP A 48 9.13 -12.37 12.43
C TRP A 48 8.48 -13.71 12.81
N THR A 49 8.10 -14.52 11.81
CA THR A 49 7.55 -15.85 12.08
C THR A 49 8.58 -16.76 12.74
N ALA A 50 9.82 -16.74 12.26
CA ALA A 50 10.92 -17.52 12.86
C ALA A 50 11.19 -17.07 14.30
N GLN A 51 11.22 -15.76 14.55
CA GLN A 51 11.35 -15.19 15.88
C GLN A 51 10.22 -15.65 16.81
N ALA A 52 8.96 -15.53 16.38
CA ALA A 52 7.82 -15.93 17.17
C ALA A 52 7.77 -17.42 17.49
N MET A 53 8.35 -18.29 16.64
CA MET A 53 8.49 -19.71 16.89
C MET A 53 9.52 -20.00 17.97
N THR A 54 10.64 -19.26 17.99
CA THR A 54 11.69 -19.42 19.02
C THR A 54 11.22 -18.96 20.40
N ASP A 55 10.46 -17.88 20.44
CA ASP A 55 10.02 -17.27 21.70
C ASP A 55 8.86 -18.03 22.37
N ASN A 56 8.05 -18.75 21.59
CA ASN A 56 7.01 -19.63 22.13
C ASN A 56 7.57 -20.84 22.89
N THR A 57 8.89 -21.05 22.88
CA THR A 57 9.56 -22.06 23.71
C THR A 57 9.89 -21.59 25.15
N GLN A 58 9.71 -20.29 25.44
CA GLN A 58 9.88 -19.73 26.78
C GLN A 58 8.59 -19.82 27.61
N PRO A 59 8.69 -20.06 28.94
CA PRO A 59 7.52 -20.13 29.81
C PRO A 59 6.73 -18.80 29.74
N ALA A 60 5.42 -18.92 29.54
CA ALA A 60 4.50 -17.80 29.34
C ALA A 60 4.63 -16.74 30.44
N SER A 61 5.09 -15.57 30.10
CA SER A 61 4.92 -14.37 30.92
C SER A 61 3.42 -14.00 30.99
N PRO A 62 2.95 -13.32 32.06
CA PRO A 62 1.55 -13.00 32.22
C PRO A 62 0.99 -12.29 30.99
N VAL A 63 -0.16 -12.77 30.52
CA VAL A 63 -0.83 -12.29 29.32
C VAL A 63 -1.18 -10.80 29.48
N VAL A 64 -0.43 -9.94 28.84
CA VAL A 64 -0.82 -8.54 28.64
C VAL A 64 -1.81 -8.51 27.48
N THR A 65 -3.05 -8.18 27.75
CA THR A 65 -4.08 -8.02 26.72
C THR A 65 -3.74 -6.81 25.86
N CYS A 66 -3.20 -7.08 24.68
CA CYS A 66 -2.96 -6.03 23.70
C CYS A 66 -4.26 -5.70 22.96
N HIS A 67 -4.78 -4.52 23.21
CA HIS A 67 -5.88 -3.99 22.41
C HIS A 67 -5.39 -3.59 21.03
N ALA A 68 -6.26 -3.72 20.02
CA ALA A 68 -5.97 -3.23 18.68
C ALA A 68 -5.67 -1.71 18.72
N ALA A 69 -4.71 -1.26 17.91
CA ALA A 69 -4.44 0.15 17.77
C ALA A 69 -5.70 0.89 17.28
N PRO A 70 -5.97 2.09 17.76
CA PRO A 70 -7.03 2.92 17.21
C PRO A 70 -6.72 3.19 15.73
N VAL A 71 -7.72 2.98 14.86
CA VAL A 71 -7.58 3.28 13.43
C VAL A 71 -7.65 4.80 13.28
N VAL A 72 -6.51 5.45 13.14
CA VAL A 72 -6.44 6.90 12.87
C VAL A 72 -5.88 7.08 11.46
N ALA A 73 -6.77 7.37 10.53
CA ALA A 73 -6.39 7.67 9.15
C ALA A 73 -5.48 8.91 9.09
N GLY A 74 -4.32 8.77 8.46
CA GLY A 74 -3.47 9.90 8.12
C GLY A 74 -2.51 10.41 9.20
N GLN A 75 -2.46 9.80 10.40
CA GLN A 75 -1.44 10.20 11.37
C GLN A 75 -0.10 9.50 11.10
N PRO A 76 1.03 10.23 11.20
CA PRO A 76 2.34 9.60 11.20
C PRO A 76 2.45 8.64 12.40
N LEU A 77 3.10 7.51 12.20
CA LEU A 77 3.34 6.50 13.22
C LEU A 77 4.26 7.08 14.31
N LEU A 78 3.69 7.69 15.34
CA LEU A 78 4.48 8.20 16.48
C LEU A 78 5.07 7.02 17.25
N LEU A 79 6.40 7.05 17.38
CA LEU A 79 7.17 6.08 18.16
C LEU A 79 6.93 6.37 19.65
N ILE A 80 6.24 5.49 20.35
CA ILE A 80 6.02 5.60 21.81
C ILE A 80 7.00 4.72 22.59
N SER A 81 7.50 3.65 21.97
CA SER A 81 8.55 2.78 22.53
C SER A 81 9.60 2.45 21.47
N PRO A 82 10.86 2.28 21.85
CA PRO A 82 11.89 1.88 20.90
C PRO A 82 11.59 0.47 20.38
N LEU A 83 11.48 0.38 19.05
CA LEU A 83 11.52 -0.93 18.37
C LEU A 83 12.94 -1.50 18.45
N SER A 84 13.06 -2.81 18.24
CA SER A 84 14.37 -3.39 17.95
C SER A 84 14.98 -2.70 16.73
N GLU A 85 16.30 -2.61 16.65
CA GLU A 85 16.98 -1.95 15.51
C GLU A 85 16.53 -2.50 14.14
N PRO A 86 16.44 -3.83 13.92
CA PRO A 86 15.97 -4.39 12.66
C PRO A 86 14.52 -3.99 12.32
N ASP A 87 13.63 -3.98 13.32
CA ASP A 87 12.24 -3.60 13.14
C ASP A 87 12.11 -2.11 12.80
N SER A 88 12.87 -1.27 13.51
CA SER A 88 12.90 0.17 13.26
C SER A 88 13.36 0.49 11.84
N ALA A 89 14.44 -0.13 11.39
CA ALA A 89 14.96 0.02 10.03
C ALA A 89 13.96 -0.45 8.97
N PHE A 90 13.30 -1.58 9.22
CA PHE A 90 12.26 -2.08 8.33
C PHE A 90 11.08 -1.12 8.21
N PHE A 91 10.49 -0.68 9.34
CA PHE A 91 9.32 0.19 9.31
C PHE A 91 9.61 1.57 8.68
N ASN A 92 10.78 2.16 8.94
CA ASN A 92 11.18 3.41 8.31
C ASN A 92 11.31 3.26 6.79
N SER A 93 11.93 2.18 6.34
CA SER A 93 12.05 1.86 4.91
C SER A 93 10.69 1.55 4.28
N ALA A 94 9.84 0.77 4.96
CA ALA A 94 8.49 0.42 4.48
C ALA A 94 7.60 1.66 4.33
N GLU A 95 7.68 2.60 5.27
CA GLU A 95 6.93 3.87 5.21
C GLU A 95 7.34 4.71 4.00
N THR A 96 8.64 4.77 3.70
CA THR A 96 9.16 5.46 2.51
C THR A 96 8.66 4.80 1.23
N ASP A 97 8.74 3.47 1.13
CA ASP A 97 8.29 2.74 -0.06
C ASP A 97 6.78 2.91 -0.28
N LEU A 98 5.98 2.79 0.79
CA LEU A 98 4.53 2.99 0.72
C LEU A 98 4.15 4.42 0.32
N ALA A 99 4.90 5.43 0.79
CA ALA A 99 4.68 6.82 0.38
C ALA A 99 5.00 7.03 -1.10
N LEU A 100 6.05 6.39 -1.62
CA LEU A 100 6.40 6.46 -3.04
C LEU A 100 5.36 5.77 -3.93
N ILE A 101 4.91 4.58 -3.56
CA ILE A 101 3.85 3.84 -4.26
C ILE A 101 2.57 4.68 -4.29
N GLU A 102 2.13 5.21 -3.14
CA GLU A 102 0.93 6.03 -3.02
C GLU A 102 1.02 7.31 -3.87
N SER A 103 2.15 8.00 -3.83
CA SER A 103 2.36 9.22 -4.62
C SER A 103 2.24 8.95 -6.11
N ARG A 104 2.86 7.88 -6.62
CA ARG A 104 2.75 7.48 -8.03
C ARG A 104 1.34 7.08 -8.40
N THR A 105 0.69 6.30 -7.56
CA THR A 105 -0.71 5.86 -7.78
C THR A 105 -1.66 7.06 -7.90
N LYS A 106 -1.50 8.06 -7.04
CA LYS A 106 -2.31 9.30 -7.10
C LYS A 106 -2.06 10.11 -8.37
N ILE A 107 -0.79 10.24 -8.78
CA ILE A 107 -0.42 11.03 -9.97
C ILE A 107 -0.91 10.36 -11.25
N LEU A 108 -0.77 9.04 -11.36
CA LEU A 108 -0.98 8.33 -12.61
C LEU A 108 -2.42 7.84 -12.79
N ASN A 109 -3.06 7.40 -11.73
CA ASN A 109 -4.29 6.64 -11.84
C ASN A 109 -5.49 7.26 -11.13
N ASN A 110 -5.28 8.06 -10.08
CA ASN A 110 -6.36 8.64 -9.24
C ASN A 110 -7.57 7.67 -9.08
N ASN A 111 -7.26 6.39 -8.85
CA ASN A 111 -8.24 5.32 -8.81
C ASN A 111 -8.64 5.05 -7.34
N PRO A 112 -9.91 5.28 -6.96
CA PRO A 112 -10.35 5.10 -5.57
C PRO A 112 -10.18 3.67 -5.06
N ALA A 113 -10.21 2.65 -5.92
CA ALA A 113 -9.98 1.27 -5.51
C ALA A 113 -8.52 1.05 -5.07
N ILE A 114 -7.55 1.63 -5.79
CA ILE A 114 -6.13 1.56 -5.42
C ILE A 114 -5.86 2.39 -4.15
N GLU A 115 -6.49 3.55 -4.01
CA GLU A 115 -6.38 4.35 -2.77
C GLU A 115 -6.89 3.56 -1.55
N GLN A 116 -8.00 2.85 -1.70
CA GLN A 116 -8.53 1.99 -0.64
C GLN A 116 -7.59 0.83 -0.31
N GLN A 117 -6.95 0.22 -1.31
CA GLN A 117 -5.95 -0.82 -1.13
C GLN A 117 -4.71 -0.28 -0.41
N MET A 118 -4.21 0.90 -0.78
CA MET A 118 -3.11 1.57 -0.09
C MET A 118 -3.44 1.90 1.36
N PHE A 119 -4.66 2.39 1.62
CA PHE A 119 -5.14 2.61 2.98
C PHE A 119 -5.14 1.32 3.80
N GLY A 120 -5.67 0.23 3.24
CA GLY A 120 -5.66 -1.09 3.87
C GLY A 120 -4.25 -1.58 4.19
N LEU A 121 -3.33 -1.44 3.23
CA LEU A 121 -1.94 -1.83 3.38
C LEU A 121 -1.23 -1.05 4.50
N ARG A 122 -1.38 0.27 4.52
CA ARG A 122 -0.85 1.14 5.59
C ARG A 122 -1.40 0.77 6.96
N ASN A 123 -2.71 0.50 7.03
CA ASN A 123 -3.34 0.12 8.28
C ASN A 123 -2.77 -1.21 8.84
N ILE A 124 -2.52 -2.20 7.97
CA ILE A 124 -1.89 -3.46 8.38
C ILE A 124 -0.50 -3.18 8.99
N PHE A 125 0.36 -2.43 8.32
CA PHE A 125 1.70 -2.10 8.84
C PHE A 125 1.63 -1.25 10.11
N TYR A 126 0.68 -0.34 10.21
CA TYR A 126 0.42 0.41 11.43
C TYR A 126 0.06 -0.50 12.61
N GLN A 127 -0.87 -1.43 12.42
CA GLN A 127 -1.28 -2.38 13.46
C GLN A 127 -0.12 -3.27 13.91
N ILE A 128 0.69 -3.76 12.98
CA ILE A 128 1.86 -4.57 13.30
C ILE A 128 2.88 -3.75 14.10
N LYS A 129 3.22 -2.54 13.62
CA LYS A 129 4.17 -1.64 14.30
C LYS A 129 3.70 -1.31 15.71
N TYR A 130 2.42 -0.90 15.85
CA TYR A 130 1.82 -0.60 17.14
C TYR A 130 1.92 -1.79 18.09
N LYS A 131 1.55 -2.97 17.63
CA LYS A 131 1.58 -4.18 18.44
C LYS A 131 3.00 -4.53 18.89
N ARG A 132 3.98 -4.44 18.01
CA ARG A 132 5.38 -4.68 18.34
C ARG A 132 5.98 -3.64 19.31
N GLN A 133 5.44 -2.42 19.32
CA GLN A 133 5.87 -1.35 20.22
C GLN A 133 5.24 -1.43 21.63
N HIS A 134 3.99 -1.90 21.71
CA HIS A 134 3.19 -1.78 22.93
C HIS A 134 2.89 -3.13 23.59
N CYS A 135 3.09 -4.22 22.88
CA CYS A 135 2.80 -5.55 23.36
C CYS A 135 4.10 -6.24 23.77
N SER A 136 4.27 -6.50 25.06
CA SER A 136 5.42 -7.23 25.58
C SER A 136 5.42 -8.73 25.19
N GLN A 137 4.29 -9.23 24.73
CA GLN A 137 4.19 -10.56 24.15
C GLN A 137 4.28 -10.47 22.65
N GLN A 138 5.12 -11.33 22.12
CA GLN A 138 5.38 -11.42 20.70
C GLN A 138 4.13 -11.85 19.94
N ASP A 139 4.09 -11.41 18.70
CA ASP A 139 3.07 -11.82 17.76
C ASP A 139 3.03 -13.34 17.62
N SER A 140 1.85 -13.94 17.75
CA SER A 140 1.76 -15.38 17.48
C SER A 140 2.10 -15.66 16.00
N PRO A 141 2.74 -16.82 15.70
CA PRO A 141 3.01 -17.19 14.31
C PRO A 141 1.76 -17.18 13.41
N ALA A 142 0.60 -17.52 13.99
CA ALA A 142 -0.69 -17.47 13.31
C ALA A 142 -1.09 -16.03 12.92
N TYR A 143 -0.91 -15.06 13.83
CA TYR A 143 -1.18 -13.66 13.55
C TYR A 143 -0.26 -13.12 12.44
N ILE A 144 1.04 -13.36 12.55
CA ILE A 144 2.02 -12.94 11.53
C ILE A 144 1.68 -13.54 10.16
N THR A 145 1.34 -14.84 10.13
CA THR A 145 0.94 -15.53 8.89
C THR A 145 -0.33 -14.93 8.28
N LEU A 146 -1.30 -14.54 9.10
CA LEU A 146 -2.52 -13.88 8.64
C LEU A 146 -2.20 -12.52 8.02
N GLN A 147 -1.41 -11.69 8.69
CA GLN A 147 -1.01 -10.38 8.19
C GLN A 147 -0.20 -10.50 6.88
N ARG A 148 0.73 -11.45 6.80
CA ARG A 148 1.47 -11.77 5.57
C ARG A 148 0.53 -12.08 4.40
N LYS A 149 -0.49 -12.92 4.62
CA LYS A 149 -1.48 -13.26 3.59
C LYS A 149 -2.30 -12.04 3.16
N GLN A 150 -2.73 -11.20 4.10
CA GLN A 150 -3.47 -9.98 3.78
C GLN A 150 -2.64 -9.00 2.94
N VAL A 151 -1.38 -8.77 3.32
CA VAL A 151 -0.46 -7.96 2.52
C VAL A 151 -0.27 -8.53 1.13
N ALA A 152 -0.04 -9.85 1.01
CA ALA A 152 0.13 -10.51 -0.28
C ALA A 152 -1.09 -10.33 -1.18
N VAL A 153 -2.31 -10.49 -0.66
CA VAL A 153 -3.55 -10.32 -1.43
C VAL A 153 -3.69 -8.88 -1.94
N ILE A 154 -3.43 -7.88 -1.10
CA ILE A 154 -3.52 -6.47 -1.51
C ILE A 154 -2.48 -6.17 -2.60
N MET A 155 -1.23 -6.58 -2.41
CA MET A 155 -0.16 -6.34 -3.37
C MET A 155 -0.43 -7.06 -4.71
N GLN A 156 -0.91 -8.30 -4.67
CA GLN A 156 -1.33 -9.05 -5.84
C GLN A 156 -2.45 -8.33 -6.62
N SER A 157 -3.42 -7.77 -5.91
CA SER A 157 -4.51 -7.01 -6.52
C SER A 157 -4.00 -5.77 -7.24
N MET A 158 -3.06 -5.03 -6.64
CA MET A 158 -2.43 -3.87 -7.24
C MET A 158 -1.62 -4.24 -8.50
N LEU A 159 -0.81 -5.30 -8.43
CA LEU A 159 -0.06 -5.81 -9.58
C LEU A 159 -0.97 -6.31 -10.72
N THR A 160 -2.09 -6.97 -10.38
CA THR A 160 -3.07 -7.40 -11.37
C THR A 160 -3.68 -6.19 -12.10
N TYR A 161 -3.96 -5.12 -11.38
CA TYR A 161 -4.46 -3.87 -11.98
C TYR A 161 -3.43 -3.28 -12.96
N GLU A 162 -2.15 -3.17 -12.56
CA GLU A 162 -1.07 -2.69 -13.45
C GLU A 162 -0.91 -3.57 -14.71
N LEU A 163 -1.05 -4.89 -14.55
CA LEU A 163 -1.02 -5.83 -15.68
C LEU A 163 -2.19 -5.62 -16.66
N VAL A 164 -3.39 -5.32 -16.16
CA VAL A 164 -4.55 -4.99 -17.00
C VAL A 164 -4.30 -3.69 -17.77
N LEU A 165 -3.72 -2.68 -17.14
CA LEU A 165 -3.34 -1.42 -17.81
C LEU A 165 -2.30 -1.65 -18.90
N LYS A 166 -1.28 -2.46 -18.63
CA LYS A 166 -0.25 -2.82 -19.59
C LYS A 166 -0.85 -3.47 -20.85
N ASN A 167 -1.69 -4.49 -20.66
CA ASN A 167 -2.31 -5.19 -21.77
C ASN A 167 -3.26 -4.29 -22.58
N GLY A 168 -3.97 -3.38 -21.91
CA GLY A 168 -4.83 -2.38 -22.56
C GLY A 168 -4.05 -1.41 -23.45
N THR A 169 -2.88 -0.94 -22.98
CA THR A 169 -2.02 -0.04 -23.77
C THR A 169 -1.36 -0.73 -24.97
N GLU A 170 -1.00 -2.01 -24.85
CA GLU A 170 -0.44 -2.77 -25.97
C GLU A 170 -1.49 -3.07 -27.07
N ALA A 171 -2.75 -3.22 -26.70
CA ALA A 171 -3.84 -3.45 -27.66
C ALA A 171 -4.18 -2.23 -28.50
N VAL A 172 -3.98 -1.02 -27.98
CA VAL A 172 -4.25 0.25 -28.68
C VAL A 172 -3.12 0.61 -29.69
N ASN A 173 -1.92 0.08 -29.48
CA ASN A 173 -0.74 0.39 -30.30
C ASN A 173 -0.52 -0.60 -31.47
N LYS A 174 -1.44 -1.53 -31.72
CA LYS A 174 -1.47 -2.46 -32.87
C LYS A 174 -2.54 -2.05 -33.87
#